data_78cea1ad2c7accd6d52f3e9b71cded4f
#
_entry.id   78cea1ad2c7accd6d52f3e9b71cded4f
#
_cell.length_a   1.000
_cell.length_b   1.000
_cell.length_c   1.000
_cell.angle_alpha   90.00
_cell.angle_beta   90.00
_cell.angle_gamma   90.00
#
_symmetry.space_group_name_H-M   'P 1'
#
loop_
_entity.id
_entity.type
_entity.pdbx_description
1 polymer ?
#
loop_
_entity_poly.entity_id
_entity_poly.type
_entity_poly.pdbx_seq_one_letter_code
_entity_poly.pdbx_strand_id
1 'polypeptide(L)'
;MNREGTFIIIIFFTMHLKFNLSKKIISWYDNNKRALPWRVPFHSPKKLYYRLLSEFMLQQTQVKTVIPYFLRFTNKISTLKKLSKTNEKQILKYWEGLGYYRRARHLLATSKIIIKEKNSILPKTLSEIKKLPGIGDYTGNALLGLVYNQPRIALDGNVKRIFSRLINKRENKINFEKFVTKNRNKLFNSKRNSDFVEAIMEFGSLVCKPKDPHCNICIFKKFCKFKKSNTKNKLTSPINFSKKSYSIFCYINNNKQIGLTNKNDLGFLKNCNLPIIKEKINKQKIKNWNFLCNYRNSISNKTLNIDLYYKFSRKIPKDLSWYSLYDKKEFIPTFTKKIFRRLENLY
;
A
#
# COMPACT_ATOMS: atom_id res chain seq x y z
N MET A 1 -30.91 -12.58 -40.12
CA MET A 1 -31.12 -12.62 -38.64
C MET A 1 -29.76 -12.62 -37.96
N ASN A 2 -29.40 -11.49 -37.35
CA ASN A 2 -28.03 -11.17 -36.98
C ASN A 2 -27.52 -11.95 -35.74
N ARG A 3 -26.50 -12.77 -35.92
CA ARG A 3 -25.78 -13.49 -34.84
C ARG A 3 -25.14 -12.55 -33.78
N GLU A 4 -24.99 -11.27 -34.07
CA GLU A 4 -24.41 -10.27 -33.13
C GLU A 4 -25.32 -9.91 -31.96
N GLY A 5 -26.64 -9.88 -32.14
CA GLY A 5 -27.60 -9.56 -31.07
C GLY A 5 -27.66 -10.60 -29.96
N THR A 6 -27.45 -11.86 -30.26
CA THR A 6 -27.46 -12.96 -29.30
C THR A 6 -26.19 -12.97 -28.39
N PHE A 7 -25.04 -12.57 -28.94
CA PHE A 7 -23.79 -12.48 -28.17
C PHE A 7 -23.79 -11.34 -27.14
N ILE A 8 -24.40 -10.20 -27.48
CA ILE A 8 -24.52 -9.05 -26.59
C ILE A 8 -25.45 -9.38 -25.41
N ILE A 9 -26.55 -10.08 -25.66
CA ILE A 9 -27.51 -10.49 -24.61
C ILE A 9 -26.88 -11.49 -23.64
N ILE A 10 -26.06 -12.43 -24.07
CA ILE A 10 -25.37 -13.41 -23.21
C ILE A 10 -24.35 -12.74 -22.33
N ILE A 11 -23.61 -11.72 -22.82
CA ILE A 11 -22.66 -10.95 -22.04
C ILE A 11 -23.36 -10.13 -20.95
N PHE A 12 -24.54 -9.59 -21.25
CA PHE A 12 -25.35 -8.82 -20.28
C PHE A 12 -25.87 -9.69 -19.13
N PHE A 13 -26.28 -10.92 -19.39
CA PHE A 13 -26.84 -11.84 -18.38
C PHE A 13 -25.81 -12.36 -17.37
N THR A 14 -24.53 -12.42 -17.72
CA THR A 14 -23.47 -12.99 -16.87
C THR A 14 -22.92 -12.04 -15.80
N MET A 15 -23.26 -10.75 -15.82
CA MET A 15 -22.73 -9.74 -14.90
C MET A 15 -23.65 -9.44 -13.70
N HIS A 16 -24.81 -10.10 -13.59
CA HIS A 16 -25.71 -9.93 -12.46
C HIS A 16 -25.44 -10.95 -11.34
N LEU A 17 -25.42 -10.45 -10.10
CA LEU A 17 -25.43 -11.29 -8.92
C LEU A 17 -26.86 -11.83 -8.69
N LYS A 18 -26.99 -13.14 -8.50
CA LYS A 18 -28.29 -13.81 -8.24
C LYS A 18 -28.70 -13.78 -6.76
N PHE A 19 -27.97 -13.06 -5.90
CA PHE A 19 -28.20 -13.04 -4.45
C PHE A 19 -27.82 -11.68 -3.88
N ASN A 20 -28.32 -11.39 -2.65
CA ASN A 20 -27.93 -10.21 -1.88
C ASN A 20 -26.56 -10.44 -1.25
N LEU A 21 -25.52 -9.85 -1.86
CA LEU A 21 -24.14 -10.02 -1.41
C LEU A 21 -23.91 -9.29 -0.08
N SER A 22 -24.41 -8.05 0.07
CA SER A 22 -24.19 -7.27 1.30
C SER A 22 -24.78 -7.95 2.52
N LYS A 23 -25.99 -8.49 2.46
CA LYS A 23 -26.61 -9.20 3.59
C LYS A 23 -25.77 -10.41 4.03
N LYS A 24 -25.31 -11.23 3.07
CA LYS A 24 -24.53 -12.43 3.37
C LYS A 24 -23.14 -12.09 3.95
N ILE A 25 -22.46 -11.09 3.38
CA ILE A 25 -21.10 -10.80 3.79
C ILE A 25 -21.03 -10.04 5.13
N ILE A 26 -22.02 -9.20 5.43
CA ILE A 26 -22.12 -8.53 6.72
C ILE A 26 -22.42 -9.54 7.83
N SER A 27 -23.34 -10.48 7.61
CA SER A 27 -23.61 -11.55 8.57
C SER A 27 -22.36 -12.41 8.84
N TRP A 28 -21.58 -12.73 7.81
CA TRP A 28 -20.29 -13.41 7.98
C TRP A 28 -19.29 -12.52 8.77
N TYR A 29 -19.23 -11.23 8.47
CA TYR A 29 -18.32 -10.28 9.08
C TYR A 29 -18.54 -10.12 10.58
N ASP A 30 -19.81 -10.12 11.02
CA ASP A 30 -20.16 -10.00 12.43
C ASP A 30 -19.51 -11.11 13.29
N ASN A 31 -19.38 -12.31 12.72
CA ASN A 31 -18.84 -13.47 13.43
C ASN A 31 -17.33 -13.74 13.16
N ASN A 32 -16.74 -13.09 12.15
CA ASN A 32 -15.39 -13.47 11.69
C ASN A 32 -14.41 -12.29 11.59
N LYS A 33 -14.82 -11.08 11.89
CA LYS A 33 -13.96 -9.90 11.78
C LYS A 33 -12.80 -9.95 12.76
N ARG A 34 -11.60 -9.64 12.29
CA ARG A 34 -10.43 -9.47 13.16
C ARG A 34 -10.57 -8.19 14.01
N ALA A 35 -10.09 -8.25 15.25
CA ALA A 35 -9.87 -7.05 16.04
C ALA A 35 -8.68 -6.28 15.49
N LEU A 36 -8.92 -5.14 14.85
CA LEU A 36 -7.86 -4.30 14.29
C LEU A 36 -7.89 -2.92 14.97
N PRO A 37 -6.71 -2.34 15.34
CA PRO A 37 -6.65 -1.14 16.17
C PRO A 37 -7.27 0.11 15.55
N TRP A 38 -7.47 0.14 14.23
CA TRP A 38 -8.15 1.23 13.53
C TRP A 38 -9.65 1.03 13.37
N ARG A 39 -10.19 -0.12 13.79
CA ARG A 39 -11.64 -0.42 13.80
C ARG A 39 -12.27 0.10 15.07
N VAL A 40 -12.50 1.39 15.12
CA VAL A 40 -13.19 2.06 16.23
C VAL A 40 -14.70 2.17 15.96
N PRO A 41 -15.54 2.33 17.01
CA PRO A 41 -16.97 2.54 16.84
C PRO A 41 -17.31 3.68 15.86
N PHE A 42 -18.48 3.57 15.18
CA PHE A 42 -18.85 4.51 14.12
C PHE A 42 -18.87 5.96 14.57
N HIS A 43 -19.30 6.25 15.78
CA HIS A 43 -19.38 7.59 16.37
C HIS A 43 -18.11 8.03 17.12
N SER A 44 -17.05 7.23 17.09
CA SER A 44 -15.80 7.58 17.75
C SER A 44 -15.18 8.86 17.18
N PRO A 45 -14.73 9.81 18.01
CA PRO A 45 -14.02 11.02 17.55
C PRO A 45 -12.66 10.66 16.87
N LYS A 46 -12.13 9.48 17.13
CA LYS A 46 -10.90 8.99 16.49
C LYS A 46 -11.13 8.44 15.09
N LYS A 47 -12.37 8.22 14.67
CA LYS A 47 -12.73 7.48 13.44
C LYS A 47 -12.06 8.05 12.20
N LEU A 48 -12.25 9.35 11.91
CA LEU A 48 -11.64 9.97 10.74
C LEU A 48 -10.13 9.76 10.70
N TYR A 49 -9.47 10.08 11.80
CA TYR A 49 -8.01 9.98 11.89
C TYR A 49 -7.51 8.54 11.73
N TYR A 50 -8.14 7.59 12.42
CA TYR A 50 -7.72 6.20 12.40
C TYR A 50 -7.96 5.54 11.04
N ARG A 51 -9.09 5.86 10.39
CA ARG A 51 -9.38 5.39 9.03
C ARG A 51 -8.41 5.98 8.01
N LEU A 52 -8.18 7.29 8.07
CA LEU A 52 -7.21 7.95 7.18
C LEU A 52 -5.80 7.35 7.35
N LEU A 53 -5.31 7.26 8.57
CA LEU A 53 -3.99 6.72 8.88
C LEU A 53 -3.85 5.26 8.40
N SER A 54 -4.83 4.40 8.72
CA SER A 54 -4.80 2.99 8.32
C SER A 54 -4.83 2.81 6.81
N GLU A 55 -5.66 3.57 6.08
CA GLU A 55 -5.71 3.48 4.63
C GLU A 55 -4.37 3.85 3.98
N PHE A 56 -3.69 4.90 4.47
CA PHE A 56 -2.35 5.24 3.99
C PHE A 56 -1.29 4.19 4.35
N MET A 57 -1.36 3.60 5.54
CA MET A 57 -0.42 2.57 5.96
C MET A 57 -0.62 1.24 5.21
N LEU A 58 -1.86 0.89 4.89
CA LEU A 58 -2.23 -0.35 4.21
C LEU A 58 -1.96 -0.32 2.70
N GLN A 59 -1.75 0.85 2.08
CA GLN A 59 -1.34 0.91 0.67
C GLN A 59 -0.09 0.03 0.46
N GLN A 60 -0.24 -1.07 -0.31
CA GLN A 60 0.84 -2.02 -0.62
C GLN A 60 1.57 -2.62 0.60
N THR A 61 0.93 -2.65 1.77
CA THR A 61 1.50 -3.22 3.00
C THR A 61 0.47 -4.15 3.66
N GLN A 62 0.93 -5.30 4.12
CA GLN A 62 0.06 -6.29 4.76
C GLN A 62 -0.40 -5.83 6.14
N VAL A 63 -1.64 -6.20 6.52
CA VAL A 63 -2.26 -5.87 7.81
C VAL A 63 -1.35 -6.24 9.00
N LYS A 64 -0.78 -7.46 9.01
CA LYS A 64 0.13 -7.91 10.08
C LYS A 64 1.32 -6.97 10.28
N THR A 65 1.86 -6.45 9.21
CA THR A 65 2.97 -5.48 9.26
C THR A 65 2.50 -4.12 9.77
N VAL A 66 1.30 -3.66 9.38
CA VAL A 66 0.80 -2.33 9.73
C VAL A 66 0.45 -2.20 11.21
N ILE A 67 -0.09 -3.24 11.86
CA ILE A 67 -0.55 -3.19 13.25
C ILE A 67 0.47 -2.55 14.21
N PRO A 68 1.72 -3.04 14.33
CA PRO A 68 2.68 -2.47 15.28
C PRO A 68 3.07 -1.02 14.92
N TYR A 69 3.10 -0.68 13.64
CA TYR A 69 3.37 0.69 13.21
C TYR A 69 2.22 1.64 13.53
N PHE A 70 0.99 1.21 13.34
CA PHE A 70 -0.20 1.99 13.67
C PHE A 70 -0.25 2.31 15.16
N LEU A 71 -0.05 1.33 16.03
CA LEU A 71 -0.04 1.51 17.48
C LEU A 71 1.08 2.45 17.92
N ARG A 72 2.31 2.24 17.43
CA ARG A 72 3.44 3.12 17.72
C ARG A 72 3.19 4.55 17.25
N PHE A 73 2.62 4.72 16.06
CA PHE A 73 2.35 6.03 15.48
C PHE A 73 1.26 6.77 16.26
N THR A 74 0.14 6.13 16.57
CA THR A 74 -0.97 6.75 17.31
C THR A 74 -0.63 7.06 18.76
N ASN A 75 0.30 6.32 19.37
CA ASN A 75 0.84 6.66 20.69
C ASN A 75 1.61 8.00 20.69
N LYS A 76 2.34 8.29 19.61
CA LYS A 76 3.11 9.55 19.48
C LYS A 76 2.27 10.69 18.91
N ILE A 77 1.47 10.41 17.89
CA ILE A 77 0.60 11.36 17.20
C ILE A 77 -0.85 10.88 17.35
N SER A 78 -1.52 11.28 18.41
CA SER A 78 -2.82 10.73 18.83
C SER A 78 -4.03 11.30 18.10
N THR A 79 -3.87 12.42 17.36
CA THR A 79 -4.98 13.11 16.68
C THR A 79 -4.57 13.64 15.32
N LEU A 80 -5.58 13.87 14.44
CA LEU A 80 -5.38 14.50 13.13
C LEU A 80 -4.79 15.91 13.28
N LYS A 81 -5.19 16.66 14.30
CA LYS A 81 -4.67 18.01 14.60
C LYS A 81 -3.19 17.96 14.97
N LYS A 82 -2.76 17.00 15.81
CA LYS A 82 -1.33 16.79 16.12
C LYS A 82 -0.55 16.41 14.86
N LEU A 83 -1.10 15.53 14.03
CA LEU A 83 -0.49 15.14 12.75
C LEU A 83 -0.26 16.34 11.84
N SER A 84 -1.25 17.22 11.66
CA SER A 84 -1.12 18.40 10.79
C SER A 84 -0.05 19.40 11.26
N LYS A 85 0.26 19.43 12.56
CA LYS A 85 1.33 20.26 13.15
C LYS A 85 2.71 19.62 13.11
N THR A 86 2.80 18.33 12.76
CA THR A 86 4.05 17.58 12.67
C THR A 86 4.86 18.06 11.45
N ASN A 87 6.20 18.06 11.55
CA ASN A 87 7.07 18.30 10.40
C ASN A 87 7.41 17.00 9.65
N GLU A 88 7.99 17.15 8.45
CA GLU A 88 8.33 16.00 7.61
C GLU A 88 9.36 15.06 8.26
N LYS A 89 10.38 15.59 8.91
CA LYS A 89 11.43 14.81 9.58
C LYS A 89 10.82 13.90 10.67
N GLN A 90 9.90 14.43 11.46
CA GLN A 90 9.22 13.70 12.52
C GLN A 90 8.29 12.61 11.98
N ILE A 91 7.44 12.90 10.98
CA ILE A 91 6.54 11.87 10.43
C ILE A 91 7.32 10.74 9.78
N LEU A 92 8.38 11.03 9.04
CA LEU A 92 9.25 10.02 8.45
C LEU A 92 9.92 9.14 9.50
N LYS A 93 10.32 9.73 10.64
CA LYS A 93 10.88 8.98 11.77
C LYS A 93 9.88 8.02 12.39
N TYR A 94 8.63 8.44 12.61
CA TYR A 94 7.59 7.55 13.13
C TYR A 94 7.13 6.49 12.12
N TRP A 95 7.28 6.77 10.81
CA TRP A 95 6.98 5.85 9.72
C TRP A 95 8.13 4.91 9.36
N GLU A 96 9.29 5.12 9.98
CA GLU A 96 10.53 4.42 9.66
C GLU A 96 10.36 2.89 9.76
N GLY A 97 10.76 2.17 8.71
CA GLY A 97 10.63 0.73 8.59
C GLY A 97 9.40 0.25 7.83
N LEU A 98 8.33 1.05 7.72
CA LEU A 98 7.12 0.68 6.96
C LEU A 98 7.32 0.78 5.44
N GLY A 99 8.30 1.58 4.99
CA GLY A 99 8.59 1.78 3.57
C GLY A 99 7.59 2.68 2.84
N TYR A 100 7.80 2.87 1.53
CA TYR A 100 6.94 3.74 0.71
C TYR A 100 6.71 5.11 1.34
N TYR A 101 7.77 5.80 1.73
CA TYR A 101 7.78 7.04 2.52
C TYR A 101 6.98 8.19 1.91
N ARG A 102 6.74 8.15 0.59
CA ARG A 102 5.83 9.09 -0.08
C ARG A 102 4.43 9.08 0.54
N ARG A 103 3.97 7.94 1.06
CA ARG A 103 2.67 7.84 1.75
C ARG A 103 2.64 8.68 3.03
N ALA A 104 3.73 8.66 3.81
CA ALA A 104 3.84 9.49 5.01
C ALA A 104 3.80 10.99 4.68
N ARG A 105 4.50 11.41 3.62
CA ARG A 105 4.47 12.80 3.13
C ARG A 105 3.07 13.20 2.66
N HIS A 106 2.42 12.34 1.88
CA HIS A 106 1.05 12.57 1.43
C HIS A 106 0.06 12.63 2.59
N LEU A 107 0.17 11.72 3.58
CA LEU A 107 -0.66 11.74 4.77
C LEU A 107 -0.49 13.05 5.55
N LEU A 108 0.73 13.54 5.71
CA LEU A 108 1.01 14.83 6.35
C LEU A 108 0.38 16.00 5.57
N ALA A 109 0.59 16.04 4.25
CA ALA A 109 0.01 17.08 3.41
C ALA A 109 -1.53 17.05 3.46
N THR A 110 -2.13 15.87 3.32
CA THR A 110 -3.59 15.68 3.44
C THR A 110 -4.11 16.12 4.80
N SER A 111 -3.42 15.80 5.90
CA SER A 111 -3.84 16.24 7.24
C SER A 111 -3.83 17.77 7.39
N LYS A 112 -2.83 18.44 6.81
CA LYS A 112 -2.75 19.91 6.81
C LYS A 112 -3.90 20.55 6.06
N ILE A 113 -4.25 20.03 4.87
CA ILE A 113 -5.38 20.50 4.07
C ILE A 113 -6.70 20.30 4.82
N ILE A 114 -6.95 19.11 5.38
CA ILE A 114 -8.17 18.82 6.14
C ILE A 114 -8.34 19.79 7.32
N ILE A 115 -7.27 20.02 8.08
CA ILE A 115 -7.34 20.89 9.27
C ILE A 115 -7.47 22.36 8.90
N LYS A 116 -6.67 22.85 7.94
CA LYS A 116 -6.57 24.28 7.63
C LYS A 116 -7.66 24.77 6.67
N GLU A 117 -7.99 23.96 5.66
CA GLU A 117 -8.83 24.40 4.53
C GLU A 117 -10.22 23.77 4.53
N LYS A 118 -10.44 22.70 5.31
CA LYS A 118 -11.69 21.92 5.33
C LYS A 118 -12.32 21.84 6.73
N ASN A 119 -11.98 22.75 7.63
CA ASN A 119 -12.55 22.83 8.98
C ASN A 119 -12.55 21.48 9.73
N SER A 120 -11.47 20.70 9.57
CA SER A 120 -11.36 19.35 10.14
C SER A 120 -12.33 18.31 9.58
N ILE A 121 -13.00 18.59 8.47
CA ILE A 121 -13.98 17.72 7.83
C ILE A 121 -13.36 17.13 6.55
N LEU A 122 -13.45 15.82 6.39
CA LEU A 122 -13.07 15.15 5.15
C LEU A 122 -14.08 15.50 4.04
N PRO A 123 -13.67 15.81 2.80
CA PRO A 123 -14.63 16.02 1.70
C PRO A 123 -15.58 14.83 1.51
N LYS A 124 -16.84 15.11 1.18
CA LYS A 124 -17.91 14.10 1.10
C LYS A 124 -18.15 13.57 -0.32
N THR A 125 -17.50 14.12 -1.33
CA THR A 125 -17.60 13.66 -2.72
C THR A 125 -16.31 13.02 -3.19
N LEU A 126 -16.40 12.08 -4.15
CA LEU A 126 -15.22 11.40 -4.69
C LEU A 126 -14.31 12.38 -5.46
N SER A 127 -14.89 13.33 -6.17
CA SER A 127 -14.15 14.34 -6.92
C SER A 127 -13.30 15.24 -6.02
N GLU A 128 -13.84 15.66 -4.88
CA GLU A 128 -13.11 16.51 -3.94
C GLU A 128 -12.08 15.76 -3.12
N ILE A 129 -12.43 14.56 -2.63
CA ILE A 129 -11.50 13.77 -1.82
C ILE A 129 -10.26 13.33 -2.62
N LYS A 130 -10.40 13.10 -3.93
CA LYS A 130 -9.30 12.80 -4.83
C LYS A 130 -8.33 13.96 -5.08
N LYS A 131 -8.71 15.20 -4.75
CA LYS A 131 -7.79 16.35 -4.79
C LYS A 131 -6.78 16.31 -3.65
N LEU A 132 -7.03 15.52 -2.60
CA LEU A 132 -6.11 15.37 -1.48
C LEU A 132 -4.90 14.51 -1.85
N PRO A 133 -3.68 14.91 -1.45
CA PRO A 133 -2.46 14.18 -1.79
C PRO A 133 -2.49 12.69 -1.38
N GLY A 134 -2.18 11.80 -2.33
CA GLY A 134 -2.11 10.36 -2.07
C GLY A 134 -3.45 9.62 -2.03
N ILE A 135 -4.56 10.29 -2.33
CA ILE A 135 -5.89 9.70 -2.39
C ILE A 135 -6.31 9.51 -3.86
N GLY A 136 -6.33 8.26 -4.30
CA GLY A 136 -6.90 7.84 -5.59
C GLY A 136 -8.31 7.28 -5.44
N ASP A 137 -8.85 6.71 -6.53
CA ASP A 137 -10.21 6.14 -6.57
C ASP A 137 -10.45 5.09 -5.47
N TYR A 138 -9.49 4.19 -5.26
CA TYR A 138 -9.58 3.19 -4.21
C TYR A 138 -9.69 3.83 -2.81
N THR A 139 -8.70 4.63 -2.42
CA THR A 139 -8.64 5.23 -1.08
C THR A 139 -9.80 6.19 -0.85
N GLY A 140 -10.22 6.95 -1.88
CA GLY A 140 -11.37 7.85 -1.81
C GLY A 140 -12.67 7.10 -1.54
N ASN A 141 -12.96 6.04 -2.31
CA ASN A 141 -14.15 5.21 -2.09
C ASN A 141 -14.12 4.48 -0.73
N ALA A 142 -12.94 3.98 -0.31
CA ALA A 142 -12.79 3.38 1.02
C ALA A 142 -13.14 4.38 2.13
N LEU A 143 -12.54 5.57 2.10
CA LEU A 143 -12.79 6.60 3.12
C LEU A 143 -14.24 7.08 3.13
N LEU A 144 -14.87 7.31 1.97
CA LEU A 144 -16.28 7.69 1.90
C LEU A 144 -17.20 6.62 2.49
N GLY A 145 -16.92 5.36 2.25
CA GLY A 145 -17.66 4.25 2.86
C GLY A 145 -17.38 4.13 4.36
N LEU A 146 -16.12 4.11 4.77
CA LEU A 146 -15.70 3.89 6.15
C LEU A 146 -16.03 5.05 7.09
N VAL A 147 -15.86 6.30 6.63
CA VAL A 147 -16.05 7.48 7.45
C VAL A 147 -17.50 7.95 7.45
N TYR A 148 -18.13 7.99 6.28
CA TYR A 148 -19.48 8.55 6.08
C TYR A 148 -20.57 7.51 5.87
N ASN A 149 -20.25 6.22 5.93
CA ASN A 149 -21.21 5.15 5.67
C ASN A 149 -21.91 5.26 4.29
N GLN A 150 -21.24 5.88 3.32
CA GLN A 150 -21.79 5.99 1.97
C GLN A 150 -21.80 4.63 1.26
N PRO A 151 -22.75 4.38 0.34
CA PRO A 151 -22.81 3.16 -0.47
C PRO A 151 -21.70 3.17 -1.53
N ARG A 152 -20.50 2.90 -1.08
CA ARG A 152 -19.25 2.86 -1.86
C ARG A 152 -18.58 1.49 -1.76
N ILE A 153 -17.73 1.20 -2.71
CA ILE A 153 -16.91 0.00 -2.70
C ILE A 153 -15.47 0.35 -3.09
N ALA A 154 -14.54 -0.09 -2.27
CA ALA A 154 -13.12 0.05 -2.52
C ALA A 154 -12.65 -1.16 -3.36
N LEU A 155 -12.41 -0.95 -4.64
CA LEU A 155 -12.03 -2.00 -5.61
C LEU A 155 -10.54 -2.33 -5.50
N ASP A 156 -10.12 -2.95 -4.39
CA ASP A 156 -8.76 -3.49 -4.24
C ASP A 156 -8.60 -4.85 -4.94
N GLY A 157 -7.40 -5.41 -4.88
CA GLY A 157 -7.14 -6.75 -5.43
C GLY A 157 -7.97 -7.85 -4.78
N ASN A 158 -8.38 -7.70 -3.51
CA ASN A 158 -9.24 -8.66 -2.83
C ASN A 158 -10.66 -8.62 -3.38
N VAL A 159 -11.21 -7.42 -3.49
CA VAL A 159 -12.58 -7.20 -4.00
C VAL A 159 -12.70 -7.60 -5.46
N LYS A 160 -11.75 -7.17 -6.29
CA LYS A 160 -11.70 -7.55 -7.71
C LYS A 160 -11.63 -9.06 -7.89
N ARG A 161 -10.80 -9.75 -7.11
CA ARG A 161 -10.69 -11.21 -7.12
C ARG A 161 -11.98 -11.90 -6.73
N ILE A 162 -12.69 -11.41 -5.69
CA ILE A 162 -13.99 -11.97 -5.29
C ILE A 162 -14.97 -11.88 -6.46
N PHE A 163 -15.11 -10.71 -7.07
CA PHE A 163 -16.05 -10.52 -8.18
C PHE A 163 -15.66 -11.35 -9.40
N SER A 164 -14.38 -11.37 -9.77
CA SER A 164 -13.86 -12.19 -10.85
C SER A 164 -14.24 -13.67 -10.69
N ARG A 165 -14.07 -14.20 -9.45
CA ARG A 165 -14.39 -15.59 -9.15
C ARG A 165 -15.88 -15.86 -9.10
N LEU A 166 -16.67 -14.94 -8.54
CA LEU A 166 -18.12 -15.08 -8.50
C LEU A 166 -18.73 -15.24 -9.91
N ILE A 167 -18.23 -14.47 -10.87
CA ILE A 167 -18.73 -14.51 -12.27
C ILE A 167 -17.86 -15.35 -13.22
N ASN A 168 -16.74 -15.91 -12.73
CA ASN A 168 -15.75 -16.69 -13.48
C ASN A 168 -15.20 -15.98 -14.72
N LYS A 169 -14.78 -14.71 -14.54
CA LYS A 169 -14.12 -13.91 -15.57
C LYS A 169 -12.78 -13.37 -15.11
N ARG A 170 -11.80 -13.26 -16.00
CA ARG A 170 -10.50 -12.63 -15.69
C ARG A 170 -10.70 -11.15 -15.37
N GLU A 171 -9.91 -10.61 -14.41
CA GLU A 171 -10.03 -9.23 -13.94
C GLU A 171 -9.95 -8.20 -15.07
N ASN A 172 -9.02 -8.39 -16.02
CA ASN A 172 -8.86 -7.52 -17.18
C ASN A 172 -10.01 -7.58 -18.22
N LYS A 173 -10.94 -8.50 -18.06
CA LYS A 173 -12.15 -8.65 -18.90
C LYS A 173 -13.40 -8.13 -18.20
N ILE A 174 -13.27 -7.49 -17.05
CA ILE A 174 -14.39 -6.96 -16.26
C ILE A 174 -14.30 -5.44 -16.21
N ASN A 175 -15.34 -4.76 -16.68
CA ASN A 175 -15.56 -3.36 -16.32
C ASN A 175 -16.22 -3.33 -14.95
N PHE A 176 -15.41 -3.09 -13.90
CA PHE A 176 -15.87 -3.12 -12.51
C PHE A 176 -16.87 -2.00 -12.18
N GLU A 177 -16.77 -0.84 -12.80
CA GLU A 177 -17.73 0.25 -12.60
C GLU A 177 -19.12 -0.16 -13.10
N LYS A 178 -19.21 -0.67 -14.33
CA LYS A 178 -20.45 -1.23 -14.88
C LYS A 178 -20.98 -2.39 -14.04
N PHE A 179 -20.08 -3.26 -13.53
CA PHE A 179 -20.46 -4.35 -12.63
C PHE A 179 -21.09 -3.83 -11.33
N VAL A 180 -20.47 -2.87 -10.68
CA VAL A 180 -20.99 -2.26 -9.44
C VAL A 180 -22.32 -1.56 -9.67
N THR A 181 -22.43 -0.77 -10.73
CA THR A 181 -23.69 -0.07 -11.09
C THR A 181 -24.84 -1.03 -11.30
N LYS A 182 -24.63 -2.10 -12.12
CA LYS A 182 -25.66 -3.12 -12.40
C LYS A 182 -26.08 -3.92 -11.17
N ASN A 183 -25.20 -4.07 -10.19
CA ASN A 183 -25.46 -4.85 -8.98
C ASN A 183 -25.71 -3.97 -7.75
N ARG A 184 -25.96 -2.67 -7.92
CA ARG A 184 -26.08 -1.71 -6.83
C ARG A 184 -27.00 -2.19 -5.70
N ASN A 185 -28.20 -2.65 -6.04
CA ASN A 185 -29.18 -3.13 -5.07
C ASN A 185 -28.78 -4.43 -4.36
N LYS A 186 -27.82 -5.20 -4.91
CA LYS A 186 -27.27 -6.41 -4.28
C LYS A 186 -26.04 -6.13 -3.43
N LEU A 187 -25.34 -5.04 -3.74
CA LEU A 187 -24.14 -4.61 -3.04
C LEU A 187 -24.45 -3.66 -1.87
N PHE A 188 -25.45 -2.79 -2.01
CA PHE A 188 -25.73 -1.72 -1.06
C PHE A 188 -27.14 -1.79 -0.45
N ASN A 189 -27.66 -2.99 -0.28
CA ASN A 189 -28.97 -3.23 0.35
C ASN A 189 -28.85 -3.34 1.88
N SER A 190 -28.07 -2.48 2.50
CA SER A 190 -27.89 -2.41 3.95
C SER A 190 -27.62 -0.98 4.37
N LYS A 191 -28.11 -0.56 5.54
CA LYS A 191 -27.71 0.70 6.17
C LYS A 191 -26.27 0.65 6.71
N ARG A 192 -25.61 -0.53 6.73
CA ARG A 192 -24.26 -0.78 7.28
C ARG A 192 -23.19 -0.78 6.16
N ASN A 193 -23.14 0.30 5.36
CA ASN A 193 -22.18 0.38 4.24
C ASN A 193 -20.71 0.42 4.70
N SER A 194 -20.42 1.03 5.84
CA SER A 194 -19.08 1.02 6.43
C SER A 194 -18.62 -0.41 6.74
N ASP A 195 -19.49 -1.22 7.36
CA ASP A 195 -19.22 -2.62 7.65
C ASP A 195 -19.10 -3.45 6.36
N PHE A 196 -19.89 -3.12 5.34
CA PHE A 196 -19.81 -3.78 4.04
C PHE A 196 -18.44 -3.58 3.36
N VAL A 197 -17.91 -2.34 3.38
CA VAL A 197 -16.57 -2.06 2.83
C VAL A 197 -15.50 -2.89 3.54
N GLU A 198 -15.54 -2.93 4.87
CA GLU A 198 -14.60 -3.76 5.64
C GLU A 198 -14.81 -5.26 5.40
N ALA A 199 -16.06 -5.72 5.41
CA ALA A 199 -16.42 -7.12 5.28
C ALA A 199 -15.92 -7.74 3.98
N ILE A 200 -16.09 -7.04 2.85
CA ILE A 200 -15.69 -7.58 1.55
C ILE A 200 -14.17 -7.67 1.40
N MET A 201 -13.43 -6.69 1.93
CA MET A 201 -11.96 -6.73 1.97
C MET A 201 -11.46 -7.83 2.90
N GLU A 202 -12.08 -7.96 4.09
CA GLU A 202 -11.75 -8.97 5.10
C GLU A 202 -11.99 -10.38 4.55
N PHE A 203 -13.14 -10.61 3.92
CA PHE A 203 -13.49 -11.88 3.29
C PHE A 203 -12.49 -12.27 2.20
N GLY A 204 -12.04 -11.32 1.40
CA GLY A 204 -11.00 -11.54 0.41
C GLY A 204 -9.65 -11.91 1.02
N SER A 205 -9.34 -11.34 2.18
CA SER A 205 -8.10 -11.62 2.91
C SER A 205 -8.13 -12.99 3.61
N LEU A 206 -9.24 -13.36 4.21
CA LEU A 206 -9.35 -14.55 5.09
C LEU A 206 -9.86 -15.79 4.38
N VAL A 207 -10.85 -15.65 3.50
CA VAL A 207 -11.55 -16.76 2.86
C VAL A 207 -11.21 -16.90 1.39
N CYS A 208 -11.48 -15.86 0.58
CA CYS A 208 -11.25 -15.90 -0.86
C CYS A 208 -9.79 -15.53 -1.20
N LYS A 209 -8.83 -16.23 -0.61
CA LYS A 209 -7.38 -15.99 -0.76
C LYS A 209 -6.90 -16.09 -2.20
N PRO A 210 -5.77 -15.42 -2.58
CA PRO A 210 -5.19 -15.54 -3.93
C PRO A 210 -4.81 -16.99 -4.26
N LYS A 211 -4.06 -17.62 -3.37
CA LYS A 211 -3.71 -19.05 -3.41
C LYS A 211 -4.54 -19.78 -2.38
N ASP A 212 -4.95 -20.98 -2.67
CA ASP A 212 -5.68 -21.90 -1.80
C ASP A 212 -6.87 -21.24 -1.07
N PRO A 213 -7.89 -20.77 -1.83
CA PRO A 213 -9.07 -20.16 -1.23
C PRO A 213 -9.85 -21.19 -0.40
N HIS A 214 -10.32 -20.81 0.77
CA HIS A 214 -11.09 -21.67 1.67
C HIS A 214 -12.53 -21.85 1.18
N CYS A 215 -12.70 -22.53 0.03
CA CYS A 215 -13.99 -22.70 -0.63
C CYS A 215 -14.98 -23.60 0.14
N ASN A 216 -14.49 -24.44 1.04
CA ASN A 216 -15.32 -25.34 1.90
C ASN A 216 -16.18 -24.53 2.88
N ILE A 217 -15.65 -23.47 3.47
CA ILE A 217 -16.33 -22.56 4.40
C ILE A 217 -16.89 -21.29 3.74
N CYS A 218 -16.79 -21.18 2.41
CA CYS A 218 -17.17 -19.95 1.69
C CYS A 218 -18.70 -19.78 1.64
N ILE A 219 -19.20 -18.66 2.16
CA ILE A 219 -20.64 -18.31 2.13
C ILE A 219 -21.20 -18.15 0.71
N PHE A 220 -20.33 -17.97 -0.28
CA PHE A 220 -20.69 -17.85 -1.69
C PHE A 220 -20.56 -19.16 -2.47
N LYS A 221 -20.21 -20.29 -1.83
CA LYS A 221 -19.95 -21.59 -2.48
C LYS A 221 -21.05 -22.00 -3.47
N LYS A 222 -22.33 -21.84 -3.07
CA LYS A 222 -23.50 -22.20 -3.92
C LYS A 222 -23.65 -21.32 -5.14
N PHE A 223 -23.16 -20.09 -5.13
CA PHE A 223 -23.32 -19.07 -6.17
C PHE A 223 -22.05 -18.84 -7.00
N CYS A 224 -20.89 -19.29 -6.50
CA CYS A 224 -19.60 -19.00 -7.12
C CYS A 224 -19.37 -19.84 -8.38
N LYS A 225 -19.29 -19.17 -9.52
CA LYS A 225 -19.08 -19.84 -10.82
C LYS A 225 -17.66 -20.41 -10.97
N PHE A 226 -16.66 -19.82 -10.33
CA PHE A 226 -15.30 -20.34 -10.32
C PHE A 226 -15.18 -21.70 -9.65
N LYS A 227 -15.90 -21.93 -8.54
CA LYS A 227 -15.92 -23.23 -7.84
C LYS A 227 -16.58 -24.33 -8.67
N LYS A 228 -17.54 -23.96 -9.52
CA LYS A 228 -18.27 -24.89 -10.39
C LYS A 228 -17.52 -25.22 -11.69
N SER A 229 -16.57 -24.38 -12.07
CA SER A 229 -15.71 -24.63 -13.23
C SER A 229 -14.48 -25.43 -12.77
N ASN A 230 -14.25 -26.60 -13.36
CA ASN A 230 -13.05 -27.40 -13.12
C ASN A 230 -11.76 -26.76 -13.70
N THR A 231 -11.85 -25.55 -14.21
CA THR A 231 -10.73 -24.85 -14.83
C THR A 231 -9.83 -24.25 -13.74
N LYS A 232 -8.61 -24.77 -13.59
CA LYS A 232 -7.48 -24.16 -12.84
C LYS A 232 -7.00 -22.84 -13.48
N ASN A 233 -7.92 -22.02 -14.01
CA ASN A 233 -7.59 -20.77 -14.66
C ASN A 233 -7.02 -19.78 -13.64
N LYS A 234 -5.74 -19.43 -13.77
CA LYS A 234 -5.13 -18.31 -13.08
C LYS A 234 -5.88 -17.03 -13.50
N LEU A 235 -6.80 -16.57 -12.67
CA LEU A 235 -7.58 -15.34 -12.92
C LEU A 235 -6.78 -14.06 -12.63
N THR A 236 -5.59 -14.20 -12.03
CA THR A 236 -4.70 -13.08 -11.71
C THR A 236 -3.56 -13.02 -12.71
N SER A 237 -3.24 -11.84 -13.19
CA SER A 237 -2.04 -11.62 -14.01
C SER A 237 -0.78 -11.82 -13.18
N PRO A 238 0.29 -12.39 -13.72
CA PRO A 238 1.57 -12.51 -13.02
C PRO A 238 2.13 -11.12 -12.72
N ILE A 239 2.69 -10.95 -11.52
CA ILE A 239 3.43 -9.73 -11.18
C ILE A 239 4.78 -9.81 -11.88
N ASN A 240 5.02 -8.94 -12.86
CA ASN A 240 6.32 -8.84 -13.51
C ASN A 240 7.30 -8.11 -12.58
N PHE A 241 8.32 -8.83 -12.13
CA PHE A 241 9.45 -8.25 -11.42
C PHE A 241 10.49 -7.74 -12.41
N SER A 242 10.79 -6.45 -12.35
CA SER A 242 11.92 -5.90 -13.10
C SER A 242 13.24 -6.10 -12.35
N LYS A 243 14.30 -6.50 -13.05
CA LYS A 243 15.65 -6.59 -12.49
C LYS A 243 16.42 -5.33 -12.88
N LYS A 244 17.10 -4.71 -11.92
CA LYS A 244 18.00 -3.59 -12.14
C LYS A 244 19.31 -3.83 -11.40
N SER A 245 20.40 -3.30 -11.94
CA SER A 245 21.73 -3.46 -11.35
C SER A 245 22.34 -2.08 -11.08
N TYR A 246 22.91 -1.91 -9.90
CA TYR A 246 23.49 -0.65 -9.43
C TYR A 246 24.86 -0.86 -8.81
N SER A 247 25.70 0.16 -8.92
CA SER A 247 26.94 0.36 -8.16
C SER A 247 26.70 1.42 -7.11
N ILE A 248 26.96 1.11 -5.83
CA ILE A 248 26.77 2.02 -4.69
C ILE A 248 28.13 2.36 -4.11
N PHE A 249 28.38 3.66 -3.90
CA PHE A 249 29.64 4.21 -3.45
C PHE A 249 29.47 4.91 -2.10
N CYS A 250 30.13 4.41 -1.07
CA CYS A 250 30.06 4.87 0.29
C CYS A 250 31.36 5.53 0.74
N TYR A 251 31.35 6.86 0.89
CA TYR A 251 32.39 7.53 1.67
C TYR A 251 32.18 7.21 3.15
N ILE A 252 33.23 6.80 3.82
CA ILE A 252 33.23 6.49 5.25
C ILE A 252 34.43 7.15 5.93
N ASN A 253 34.34 7.43 7.22
CA ASN A 253 35.45 7.99 8.00
C ASN A 253 35.68 7.23 9.31
N ASN A 254 36.78 7.54 9.98
CA ASN A 254 37.17 6.89 11.25
C ASN A 254 36.18 7.15 12.41
N ASN A 255 35.35 8.19 12.32
CA ASN A 255 34.29 8.48 13.29
C ASN A 255 33.02 7.66 13.06
N LYS A 256 33.11 6.56 12.30
CA LYS A 256 31.98 5.69 11.95
C LYS A 256 30.80 6.45 11.33
N GLN A 257 31.13 7.38 10.42
CA GLN A 257 30.14 8.15 9.66
C GLN A 257 30.20 7.78 8.18
N ILE A 258 29.06 7.92 7.50
CA ILE A 258 28.90 7.69 6.07
C ILE A 258 28.37 8.98 5.40
N GLY A 259 28.90 9.26 4.21
CA GLY A 259 28.43 10.36 3.37
C GLY A 259 27.11 9.99 2.68
N LEU A 260 26.04 10.74 2.92
CA LEU A 260 24.72 10.57 2.31
C LEU A 260 24.25 11.85 1.65
N THR A 261 23.40 11.69 0.62
CA THR A 261 22.67 12.79 -0.04
C THR A 261 21.19 12.46 -0.18
N ASN A 262 20.32 13.45 -0.14
CA ASN A 262 18.90 13.32 -0.46
C ASN A 262 18.58 13.66 -1.91
N LYS A 263 19.56 14.11 -2.70
CA LYS A 263 19.47 14.37 -4.13
C LYS A 263 19.69 13.06 -4.89
N ASN A 264 18.61 12.41 -5.34
CA ASN A 264 18.71 11.21 -6.15
C ASN A 264 17.57 11.11 -7.18
N ASP A 265 17.87 10.55 -8.35
CA ASP A 265 16.93 10.38 -9.47
C ASP A 265 16.47 8.92 -9.66
N LEU A 266 16.57 8.09 -8.65
CA LEU A 266 16.34 6.64 -8.77
C LEU A 266 14.88 6.25 -9.00
N GLY A 267 13.94 7.20 -9.00
CA GLY A 267 12.50 6.94 -9.14
C GLY A 267 11.88 6.20 -7.95
N PHE A 268 12.71 5.68 -7.05
CA PHE A 268 12.33 5.10 -5.75
C PHE A 268 13.20 5.73 -4.65
N LEU A 269 12.70 5.81 -3.43
CA LEU A 269 13.38 6.48 -2.29
C LEU A 269 13.73 7.97 -2.57
N LYS A 270 12.94 8.64 -3.41
CA LYS A 270 13.13 10.06 -3.72
C LYS A 270 13.15 10.90 -2.44
N ASN A 271 14.08 11.85 -2.35
CA ASN A 271 14.29 12.72 -1.19
C ASN A 271 14.61 11.95 0.11
N CYS A 272 15.24 10.79 0.00
CA CYS A 272 15.75 10.01 1.14
C CYS A 272 17.27 10.08 1.18
N ASN A 273 17.84 10.04 2.38
CA ASN A 273 19.29 10.03 2.57
C ASN A 273 19.89 8.70 2.10
N LEU A 274 20.62 8.72 1.00
CA LEU A 274 21.23 7.59 0.33
C LEU A 274 22.71 7.85 0.07
N PRO A 275 23.60 6.84 0.04
CA PRO A 275 24.92 6.98 -0.55
C PRO A 275 24.83 7.28 -2.05
N ILE A 276 25.96 7.51 -2.70
CA ILE A 276 25.98 7.71 -4.15
C ILE A 276 25.59 6.40 -4.83
N ILE A 277 24.57 6.44 -5.67
CA ILE A 277 24.07 5.30 -6.42
C ILE A 277 24.13 5.62 -7.91
N LYS A 278 24.75 4.75 -8.68
CA LYS A 278 24.83 4.85 -10.15
C LYS A 278 24.31 3.55 -10.77
N GLU A 279 23.84 3.60 -12.00
CA GLU A 279 23.62 2.37 -12.77
C GLU A 279 24.92 1.55 -12.80
N LYS A 280 24.80 0.23 -12.95
CA LYS A 280 25.95 -0.67 -12.84
C LYS A 280 27.10 -0.23 -13.75
N ILE A 281 28.24 0.08 -13.14
CA ILE A 281 29.48 0.45 -13.83
C ILE A 281 30.35 -0.79 -13.98
N ASN A 282 31.04 -0.93 -15.11
CA ASN A 282 32.03 -1.99 -15.28
C ASN A 282 33.13 -1.84 -14.21
N LYS A 283 33.42 -2.93 -13.50
CA LYS A 283 34.42 -2.97 -12.42
C LYS A 283 35.80 -2.43 -12.83
N GLN A 284 36.22 -2.66 -14.05
CA GLN A 284 37.50 -2.17 -14.60
C GLN A 284 37.58 -0.63 -14.69
N LYS A 285 36.44 0.05 -14.75
CA LYS A 285 36.36 1.54 -14.78
C LYS A 285 36.28 2.18 -13.39
N ILE A 286 36.24 1.37 -12.32
CA ILE A 286 36.13 1.86 -10.94
C ILE A 286 37.51 1.91 -10.32
N LYS A 287 38.16 3.07 -10.41
CA LYS A 287 39.45 3.36 -9.78
C LYS A 287 39.26 4.00 -8.42
N ASN A 288 40.18 3.76 -7.46
CA ASN A 288 40.22 4.40 -6.14
C ASN A 288 39.04 4.09 -5.21
N TRP A 289 38.33 2.96 -5.40
CA TRP A 289 37.28 2.47 -4.54
C TRP A 289 37.52 1.00 -4.19
N ASN A 290 37.36 0.65 -2.91
CA ASN A 290 37.43 -0.71 -2.46
C ASN A 290 36.08 -1.42 -2.69
N PHE A 291 36.08 -2.58 -3.30
CA PHE A 291 34.92 -3.43 -3.43
C PHE A 291 34.64 -4.12 -2.10
N LEU A 292 33.41 -4.01 -1.57
CA LEU A 292 33.05 -4.68 -0.32
C LEU A 292 32.33 -6.01 -0.59
N CYS A 293 31.21 -5.94 -1.27
CA CYS A 293 30.40 -7.13 -1.56
C CYS A 293 29.40 -6.86 -2.68
N ASN A 294 28.82 -7.95 -3.13
CA ASN A 294 27.64 -7.93 -4.00
C ASN A 294 26.44 -8.53 -3.25
N TYR A 295 25.24 -7.97 -3.41
CA TYR A 295 24.06 -8.49 -2.78
C TYR A 295 22.78 -8.14 -3.54
N ARG A 296 21.71 -8.87 -3.25
CA ARG A 296 20.36 -8.59 -3.78
C ARG A 296 19.51 -7.89 -2.75
N ASN A 297 18.74 -6.92 -3.21
CA ASN A 297 17.69 -6.29 -2.42
C ASN A 297 16.41 -6.14 -3.25
N SER A 298 15.26 -6.12 -2.61
CA SER A 298 13.98 -5.92 -3.29
C SER A 298 13.31 -4.65 -2.79
N ILE A 299 12.82 -3.83 -3.72
CA ILE A 299 12.03 -2.63 -3.42
C ILE A 299 10.82 -2.66 -4.34
N SER A 300 9.62 -2.78 -3.77
CA SER A 300 8.39 -2.92 -4.54
C SER A 300 8.43 -4.16 -5.45
N ASN A 301 8.21 -3.97 -6.74
CA ASN A 301 8.30 -5.00 -7.78
C ASN A 301 9.66 -5.04 -8.49
N LYS A 302 10.69 -4.44 -7.90
CA LYS A 302 12.05 -4.41 -8.46
C LYS A 302 12.99 -5.26 -7.62
N THR A 303 13.72 -6.14 -8.29
CA THR A 303 14.88 -6.82 -7.72
C THR A 303 16.12 -6.05 -8.11
N LEU A 304 16.89 -5.60 -7.12
CA LEU A 304 18.10 -4.83 -7.30
C LEU A 304 19.31 -5.73 -7.07
N ASN A 305 20.18 -5.86 -8.07
CA ASN A 305 21.52 -6.43 -7.89
C ASN A 305 22.46 -5.26 -7.60
N ILE A 306 23.18 -5.32 -6.50
CA ILE A 306 23.97 -4.20 -5.98
C ILE A 306 25.41 -4.65 -5.80
N ASP A 307 26.31 -3.90 -6.41
CA ASP A 307 27.74 -3.94 -6.12
C ASP A 307 28.06 -2.80 -5.17
N LEU A 308 28.56 -3.09 -3.97
CA LEU A 308 28.83 -2.11 -2.92
C LEU A 308 30.33 -1.83 -2.85
N TYR A 309 30.67 -0.54 -2.91
CA TYR A 309 32.02 -0.01 -2.84
C TYR A 309 32.14 0.98 -1.69
N TYR A 310 33.33 1.07 -1.11
CA TYR A 310 33.63 2.04 -0.06
C TYR A 310 34.99 2.71 -0.25
N LYS A 311 35.14 3.88 0.35
CA LYS A 311 36.40 4.62 0.40
C LYS A 311 36.48 5.37 1.74
N PHE A 312 37.60 5.17 2.45
CA PHE A 312 37.91 6.01 3.60
C PHE A 312 38.29 7.41 3.14
N SER A 313 37.69 8.43 3.73
CA SER A 313 37.98 9.82 3.40
C SER A 313 37.66 10.75 4.56
N ARG A 314 38.47 11.78 4.73
CA ARG A 314 38.17 12.88 5.68
C ARG A 314 37.28 13.94 5.05
N LYS A 315 37.25 14.03 3.72
CA LYS A 315 36.45 14.99 2.93
C LYS A 315 35.46 14.24 2.04
N ILE A 316 34.30 14.84 1.85
CA ILE A 316 33.25 14.31 0.93
C ILE A 316 32.85 15.38 -0.08
N PRO A 317 32.28 15.00 -1.24
CA PRO A 317 31.69 15.95 -2.18
C PRO A 317 30.68 16.88 -1.49
N LYS A 318 30.56 18.12 -1.99
CA LYS A 318 29.66 19.17 -1.42
C LYS A 318 28.20 18.75 -1.31
N ASP A 319 27.75 17.79 -2.15
CA ASP A 319 26.37 17.29 -2.15
C ASP A 319 26.09 16.23 -1.07
N LEU A 320 27.11 15.79 -0.35
CA LEU A 320 27.00 14.81 0.72
C LEU A 320 27.09 15.48 2.08
N SER A 321 26.43 14.87 3.07
CA SER A 321 26.58 15.19 4.48
C SER A 321 26.96 13.95 5.27
N TRP A 322 27.73 14.11 6.35
CA TRP A 322 28.11 13.02 7.21
C TRP A 322 26.97 12.58 8.13
N TYR A 323 26.69 11.28 8.17
CA TYR A 323 25.69 10.65 9.03
C TYR A 323 26.35 9.56 9.87
N SER A 324 26.11 9.56 11.18
CA SER A 324 26.58 8.48 12.04
C SER A 324 25.86 7.17 11.74
N LEU A 325 26.62 6.06 11.69
CA LEU A 325 26.06 4.72 11.56
C LEU A 325 25.15 4.33 12.72
N TYR A 326 25.36 4.95 13.89
CA TYR A 326 24.66 4.63 15.15
C TYR A 326 23.63 5.66 15.57
N ASP A 327 23.50 6.80 14.88
CA ASP A 327 22.54 7.83 15.26
C ASP A 327 21.11 7.34 15.02
N LYS A 328 20.36 7.22 16.13
CA LYS A 328 18.93 6.86 16.12
C LYS A 328 18.01 8.07 15.98
N LYS A 329 18.52 9.30 16.05
CA LYS A 329 17.69 10.52 16.00
C LYS A 329 17.24 10.87 14.58
N GLU A 330 18.08 10.61 13.59
CA GLU A 330 17.77 10.91 12.19
C GLU A 330 16.95 9.79 11.51
N PHE A 331 16.15 10.21 10.53
CA PHE A 331 15.46 9.28 9.68
C PHE A 331 16.42 8.72 8.63
N ILE A 332 16.59 7.41 8.63
CA ILE A 332 17.39 6.67 7.62
C ILE A 332 16.52 5.58 7.00
N PRO A 333 16.38 5.53 5.67
CA PRO A 333 15.60 4.48 5.01
C PRO A 333 16.14 3.08 5.33
N THR A 334 15.26 2.08 5.39
CA THR A 334 15.64 0.67 5.60
C THR A 334 16.68 0.19 4.57
N PHE A 335 16.61 0.71 3.34
CA PHE A 335 17.58 0.44 2.30
C PHE A 335 19.00 0.88 2.73
N THR A 336 19.14 2.12 3.19
CA THR A 336 20.41 2.67 3.68
C THR A 336 20.90 1.96 4.94
N LYS A 337 19.99 1.61 5.87
CA LYS A 337 20.35 0.81 7.06
C LYS A 337 20.94 -0.56 6.72
N LYS A 338 20.45 -1.20 5.66
CA LYS A 338 21.03 -2.46 5.19
C LYS A 338 22.46 -2.28 4.65
N ILE A 339 22.78 -1.12 4.10
CA ILE A 339 24.14 -0.75 3.70
C ILE A 339 25.02 -0.53 4.94
N PHE A 340 24.51 0.22 5.93
CA PHE A 340 25.23 0.47 7.18
C PHE A 340 25.69 -0.84 7.83
N ARG A 341 24.79 -1.81 8.01
CA ARG A 341 25.12 -3.12 8.59
C ARG A 341 26.24 -3.86 7.87
N ARG A 342 26.45 -3.62 6.57
CA ARG A 342 27.55 -4.21 5.81
C ARG A 342 28.85 -3.47 5.99
N LEU A 343 28.78 -2.17 6.24
CA LEU A 343 29.94 -1.33 6.49
C LEU A 343 30.42 -1.43 7.95
N GLU A 344 29.55 -1.85 8.88
CA GLU A 344 29.91 -2.05 10.30
C GLU A 344 31.10 -3.02 10.48
N ASN A 345 31.22 -4.01 9.60
CA ASN A 345 32.33 -4.98 9.63
C ASN A 345 33.69 -4.38 9.21
N LEU A 346 33.76 -3.11 8.82
CA LEU A 346 35.00 -2.41 8.47
C LEU A 346 35.63 -1.67 9.66
N TYR A 347 34.96 -1.66 10.80
CA TYR A 347 35.36 -1.03 12.05
C TYR A 347 35.49 -2.08 13.17
#